data_33cf093f42b0400265a8d789bc21db41
#
_entry.id   33cf093f42b0400265a8d789bc21db41
#
_cell.length_a   1.000
_cell.length_b   1.000
_cell.length_c   1.000
_cell.angle_alpha   90.00
_cell.angle_beta   90.00
_cell.angle_gamma   90.00
#
_symmetry.space_group_name_H-M   'P 1'
#
loop_
_entity.id
_entity.type
_entity.pdbx_description
1 polymer ?
#
loop_
_entity_poly.entity_id
_entity_poly.type
_entity_poly.pdbx_seq_one_letter_code
_entity_poly.pdbx_strand_id
1 'polypeptide(L)'
;MTKKRYAVCGVSARAIGMYIRPMMQSFSHCAELVAMLDIDPLRFQVCKDLVPEVQGKGIAEYTVTLENWKEVFDRMIEEQKVDAVLVVCKDCHHVDYIVRGLELGLDVISEKPMTTNIADARRVIEAEDNSKGKLICTFNYRYNPIHRKLRELIVDGKIGRVTHVDLTWYIDIKHGSSYFNRWNRMRENSGSLSIHKSSHHFDLVGWWIDGVPEYVHAFGALNHYGPNGEFNPSKKDGRHCLDCPEKLKCAYKKRWATRNSTIFVKDDHINAYETKVKQFSEYRPDMCIFDSEINIYDTFVVNVKYKNGALLNYSANFSTPYEGYHLAINGTRGRLETKEFGGAGGKGLPSTNEGGMRYIDYYPIFEGRERIHVPAGEGGHGGGDPLILEDIFLGEDPDRKFDILAKSVDGLRAISVGDAVFTSIEDGQVQDLTSFMR
;
A
#
# COMPACT_ATOMS: atom_id res chain seq x y z
N MET A 1 -12.77 -30.74 -0.61
CA MET A 1 -11.38 -30.24 -0.67
C MET A 1 -10.92 -29.93 0.74
N THR A 2 -9.69 -30.26 1.10
CA THR A 2 -9.08 -29.81 2.36
C THR A 2 -8.89 -28.31 2.29
N LYS A 3 -9.26 -27.60 3.36
CA LYS A 3 -9.06 -26.14 3.43
C LYS A 3 -7.56 -25.86 3.54
N LYS A 4 -7.11 -24.81 2.85
CA LYS A 4 -5.75 -24.28 3.00
C LYS A 4 -5.61 -23.60 4.36
N ARG A 5 -4.53 -23.89 5.08
CA ARG A 5 -4.30 -23.46 6.47
C ARG A 5 -3.42 -22.21 6.50
N TYR A 6 -3.97 -21.11 7.02
CA TYR A 6 -3.32 -19.80 7.02
C TYR A 6 -2.90 -19.37 8.43
N ALA A 7 -1.70 -18.80 8.53
CA ALA A 7 -1.29 -18.00 9.68
C ALA A 7 -1.15 -16.53 9.30
N VAL A 8 -1.46 -15.62 10.23
CA VAL A 8 -1.35 -14.16 10.04
C VAL A 8 -0.22 -13.63 10.91
N CYS A 9 0.78 -12.99 10.28
CA CYS A 9 1.89 -12.31 10.92
C CYS A 9 1.63 -10.80 10.95
N GLY A 10 1.31 -10.27 12.12
CA GLY A 10 0.86 -8.90 12.34
C GLY A 10 -0.66 -8.77 12.32
N VAL A 11 -1.28 -8.74 13.51
CA VAL A 11 -2.73 -8.60 13.70
C VAL A 11 -3.11 -7.12 13.72
N SER A 12 -2.81 -6.44 12.60
CA SER A 12 -3.08 -5.02 12.39
C SER A 12 -4.55 -4.78 12.00
N ALA A 13 -4.97 -3.51 12.02
CA ALA A 13 -6.28 -3.13 11.49
C ALA A 13 -6.48 -3.61 10.04
N ARG A 14 -5.41 -3.55 9.23
CA ARG A 14 -5.41 -4.06 7.84
C ARG A 14 -5.59 -5.58 7.82
N ALA A 15 -4.88 -6.32 8.66
CA ALA A 15 -5.02 -7.76 8.76
C ALA A 15 -6.46 -8.18 9.12
N ILE A 16 -7.05 -7.52 10.12
CA ILE A 16 -8.40 -7.81 10.58
C ILE A 16 -9.44 -7.51 9.49
N GLY A 17 -9.37 -6.32 8.88
CA GLY A 17 -10.38 -5.88 7.91
C GLY A 17 -10.26 -6.54 6.55
N MET A 18 -9.01 -6.71 6.06
CA MET A 18 -8.76 -7.20 4.70
C MET A 18 -8.72 -8.72 4.62
N TYR A 19 -8.18 -9.41 5.62
CA TYR A 19 -7.92 -10.85 5.50
C TYR A 19 -8.70 -11.70 6.50
N ILE A 20 -8.61 -11.41 7.80
CA ILE A 20 -9.18 -12.26 8.85
C ILE A 20 -10.70 -12.29 8.71
N ARG A 21 -11.36 -11.13 8.66
CA ARG A 21 -12.83 -11.08 8.54
C ARG A 21 -13.34 -11.75 7.27
N PRO A 22 -12.84 -11.45 6.06
CA PRO A 22 -13.26 -12.16 4.85
C PRO A 22 -12.99 -13.66 4.90
N MET A 23 -11.84 -14.09 5.45
CA MET A 23 -11.51 -15.51 5.61
C MET A 23 -12.53 -16.23 6.52
N MET A 24 -12.93 -15.60 7.63
CA MET A 24 -13.89 -16.17 8.56
C MET A 24 -15.33 -16.17 8.02
N GLN A 25 -15.69 -15.21 7.16
CA GLN A 25 -17.05 -15.04 6.64
C GLN A 25 -17.21 -15.61 5.23
N SER A 26 -16.53 -14.99 4.24
CA SER A 26 -16.77 -15.30 2.80
C SER A 26 -15.97 -16.50 2.30
N PHE A 27 -14.76 -16.73 2.82
CA PHE A 27 -13.84 -17.77 2.35
C PHE A 27 -13.67 -18.94 3.32
N SER A 28 -14.53 -19.05 4.35
CA SER A 28 -14.45 -20.10 5.37
C SER A 28 -14.66 -21.52 4.80
N HIS A 29 -15.15 -21.64 3.57
CA HIS A 29 -15.33 -22.93 2.89
C HIS A 29 -14.02 -23.47 2.28
N CYS A 30 -13.04 -22.63 1.96
CA CYS A 30 -11.76 -22.99 1.32
C CYS A 30 -10.51 -22.61 2.14
N ALA A 31 -10.61 -21.63 3.03
CA ALA A 31 -9.52 -21.15 3.88
C ALA A 31 -9.82 -21.39 5.37
N GLU A 32 -8.76 -21.69 6.14
CA GLU A 32 -8.81 -21.87 7.59
C GLU A 32 -7.74 -21.03 8.26
N LEU A 33 -8.14 -20.08 9.11
CA LEU A 33 -7.22 -19.35 9.98
C LEU A 33 -6.83 -20.25 11.14
N VAL A 34 -5.56 -20.64 11.25
CA VAL A 34 -5.09 -21.57 12.28
C VAL A 34 -4.22 -20.89 13.34
N ALA A 35 -3.59 -19.78 13.01
CA ALA A 35 -2.72 -19.04 13.94
C ALA A 35 -2.71 -17.54 13.66
N MET A 36 -2.45 -16.79 14.72
CA MET A 36 -2.15 -15.36 14.70
C MET A 36 -0.83 -15.12 15.44
N LEU A 37 0.03 -14.27 14.89
CA LEU A 37 1.30 -13.90 15.48
C LEU A 37 1.41 -12.37 15.52
N ASP A 38 1.73 -11.81 16.68
CA ASP A 38 1.95 -10.37 16.87
C ASP A 38 2.91 -10.09 18.02
N ILE A 39 3.53 -8.93 18.04
CA ILE A 39 4.35 -8.44 19.16
C ILE A 39 3.48 -7.97 20.34
N ASP A 40 2.24 -7.57 20.07
CA ASP A 40 1.29 -7.04 21.06
C ASP A 40 0.14 -8.02 21.28
N PRO A 41 0.13 -8.77 22.41
CA PRO A 41 -0.90 -9.78 22.71
C PRO A 41 -2.31 -9.19 22.81
N LEU A 42 -2.46 -7.89 23.08
CA LEU A 42 -3.77 -7.25 23.13
C LEU A 42 -4.45 -7.21 21.75
N ARG A 43 -3.69 -7.29 20.67
CA ARG A 43 -4.23 -7.33 19.29
C ARG A 43 -5.06 -8.58 19.01
N PHE A 44 -4.73 -9.70 19.64
CA PHE A 44 -5.54 -10.93 19.56
C PHE A 44 -6.93 -10.72 20.15
N GLN A 45 -7.00 -10.07 21.33
CA GLN A 45 -8.30 -9.77 21.96
C GLN A 45 -9.13 -8.83 21.08
N VAL A 46 -8.52 -7.79 20.53
CA VAL A 46 -9.23 -6.87 19.63
C VAL A 46 -9.71 -7.56 18.37
N CYS A 47 -8.91 -8.46 17.80
CA CYS A 47 -9.36 -9.28 16.67
C CYS A 47 -10.61 -10.08 17.02
N LYS A 48 -10.64 -10.72 18.20
CA LYS A 48 -11.80 -11.46 18.69
C LYS A 48 -13.03 -10.58 18.92
N ASP A 49 -12.83 -9.35 19.39
CA ASP A 49 -13.93 -8.38 19.60
C ASP A 49 -14.52 -7.86 18.27
N LEU A 50 -13.67 -7.67 17.27
CA LEU A 50 -14.06 -7.14 15.97
C LEU A 50 -14.55 -8.22 14.97
N VAL A 51 -14.13 -9.46 15.16
CA VAL A 51 -14.51 -10.63 14.35
C VAL A 51 -14.92 -11.75 15.29
N PRO A 52 -16.16 -11.73 15.81
CA PRO A 52 -16.64 -12.72 16.79
C PRO A 52 -16.51 -14.18 16.30
N GLU A 53 -16.52 -14.41 14.99
CA GLU A 53 -16.33 -15.72 14.37
C GLU A 53 -14.98 -16.38 14.69
N VAL A 54 -13.99 -15.59 15.12
CA VAL A 54 -12.68 -16.09 15.60
C VAL A 54 -12.79 -16.76 16.96
N GLN A 55 -13.79 -16.36 17.77
CA GLN A 55 -13.96 -16.90 19.12
C GLN A 55 -14.36 -18.38 19.09
N GLY A 56 -13.73 -19.18 19.95
CA GLY A 56 -14.05 -20.62 20.08
C GLY A 56 -13.59 -21.51 18.91
N LYS A 57 -12.84 -20.96 17.94
CA LYS A 57 -12.33 -21.75 16.79
C LYS A 57 -11.00 -22.45 17.08
N GLY A 58 -10.39 -22.26 18.27
CA GLY A 58 -9.10 -22.88 18.60
C GLY A 58 -7.93 -22.29 17.80
N ILE A 59 -8.05 -21.04 17.31
CA ILE A 59 -6.98 -20.34 16.61
C ILE A 59 -5.86 -20.05 17.61
N ALA A 60 -4.64 -20.53 17.30
CA ALA A 60 -3.49 -20.39 18.18
C ALA A 60 -2.92 -18.95 18.14
N GLU A 61 -2.46 -18.47 19.28
CA GLU A 61 -1.93 -17.11 19.45
C GLU A 61 -0.46 -17.19 19.85
N TYR A 62 0.40 -16.51 19.06
CA TYR A 62 1.83 -16.50 19.27
C TYR A 62 2.32 -15.07 19.48
N THR A 63 2.84 -14.78 20.68
CA THR A 63 3.46 -13.49 20.97
C THR A 63 4.96 -13.59 20.71
N VAL A 64 5.50 -12.60 20.01
CA VAL A 64 6.92 -12.52 19.64
C VAL A 64 7.58 -11.26 20.16
N THR A 65 8.91 -11.28 20.23
CA THR A 65 9.77 -10.12 20.36
C THR A 65 10.67 -10.00 19.13
N LEU A 66 11.42 -8.92 19.02
CA LEU A 66 12.38 -8.75 17.92
C LEU A 66 13.53 -9.78 18.00
N GLU A 67 13.80 -10.35 19.17
CA GLU A 67 14.88 -11.30 19.37
C GLU A 67 14.44 -12.76 19.11
N ASN A 68 13.20 -13.13 19.44
CA ASN A 68 12.73 -14.51 19.38
C ASN A 68 11.76 -14.81 18.22
N TRP A 69 11.50 -13.85 17.34
CA TRP A 69 10.46 -13.96 16.29
C TRP A 69 10.66 -15.20 15.41
N LYS A 70 11.89 -15.53 15.05
CA LYS A 70 12.20 -16.65 14.15
C LYS A 70 11.86 -18.00 14.80
N GLU A 71 12.30 -18.21 16.04
CA GLU A 71 12.01 -19.43 16.78
C GLU A 71 10.51 -19.64 16.97
N VAL A 72 9.81 -18.58 17.37
CA VAL A 72 8.35 -18.64 17.60
C VAL A 72 7.59 -18.83 16.27
N PHE A 73 8.04 -18.20 15.18
CA PHE A 73 7.47 -18.39 13.87
C PHE A 73 7.63 -19.83 13.40
N ASP A 74 8.84 -20.41 13.47
CA ASP A 74 9.11 -21.78 13.07
C ASP A 74 8.25 -22.77 13.86
N ARG A 75 8.16 -22.60 15.18
CA ARG A 75 7.29 -23.38 16.05
C ARG A 75 5.81 -23.27 15.67
N MET A 76 5.32 -22.06 15.37
CA MET A 76 3.95 -21.84 14.90
C MET A 76 3.65 -22.63 13.63
N ILE A 77 4.56 -22.57 12.65
CA ILE A 77 4.40 -23.26 11.37
C ILE A 77 4.28 -24.78 11.59
N GLU A 78 5.17 -25.36 12.41
CA GLU A 78 5.22 -26.79 12.68
C GLU A 78 3.98 -27.25 13.48
N GLU A 79 3.67 -26.59 14.61
CA GLU A 79 2.57 -26.97 15.49
C GLU A 79 1.21 -26.86 14.80
N GLN A 80 1.02 -25.79 13.98
CA GLN A 80 -0.25 -25.51 13.33
C GLN A 80 -0.34 -26.08 11.90
N LYS A 81 0.71 -26.72 11.38
CA LYS A 81 0.76 -27.28 10.02
C LYS A 81 0.27 -26.25 8.98
N VAL A 82 0.91 -25.09 8.99
CA VAL A 82 0.54 -23.94 8.15
C VAL A 82 0.93 -24.21 6.70
N ASP A 83 0.01 -23.96 5.76
CA ASP A 83 0.26 -24.04 4.32
C ASP A 83 0.69 -22.71 3.71
N ALA A 84 0.18 -21.59 4.29
CA ALA A 84 0.46 -20.26 3.79
C ALA A 84 0.49 -19.21 4.92
N VAL A 85 1.30 -18.17 4.74
CA VAL A 85 1.38 -17.05 5.68
C VAL A 85 0.94 -15.73 5.04
N LEU A 86 0.18 -14.95 5.80
CA LEU A 86 -0.21 -13.59 5.49
C LEU A 86 0.69 -12.63 6.28
N VAL A 87 1.55 -11.89 5.59
CA VAL A 87 2.50 -10.95 6.21
C VAL A 87 1.90 -9.55 6.16
N VAL A 88 1.46 -9.03 7.32
CA VAL A 88 0.69 -7.78 7.48
C VAL A 88 1.19 -6.96 8.67
N CYS A 89 2.43 -7.20 9.08
CA CYS A 89 3.09 -6.49 10.17
C CYS A 89 3.57 -5.10 9.74
N LYS A 90 4.54 -4.53 10.44
CA LYS A 90 5.20 -3.27 10.08
C LYS A 90 6.10 -3.51 8.86
N ASP A 91 6.12 -2.59 7.89
CA ASP A 91 6.76 -2.78 6.58
C ASP A 91 8.22 -3.27 6.67
N CYS A 92 9.02 -2.70 7.58
CA CYS A 92 10.43 -3.08 7.72
C CYS A 92 10.66 -4.54 8.18
N HIS A 93 9.63 -5.20 8.71
CA HIS A 93 9.69 -6.59 9.13
C HIS A 93 9.05 -7.56 8.12
N HIS A 94 8.51 -7.07 7.01
CA HIS A 94 7.95 -7.93 5.97
C HIS A 94 9.00 -8.92 5.46
N VAL A 95 10.19 -8.45 5.14
CA VAL A 95 11.28 -9.27 4.59
C VAL A 95 11.61 -10.48 5.46
N ASP A 96 11.60 -10.33 6.79
CA ASP A 96 11.94 -11.39 7.73
C ASP A 96 10.97 -12.57 7.62
N TYR A 97 9.67 -12.28 7.66
CA TYR A 97 8.62 -13.30 7.56
C TYR A 97 8.45 -13.85 6.15
N ILE A 98 8.65 -13.01 5.11
CA ILE A 98 8.58 -13.45 3.70
C ILE A 98 9.69 -14.45 3.43
N VAL A 99 10.95 -14.06 3.68
CA VAL A 99 12.12 -14.92 3.42
C VAL A 99 12.00 -16.20 4.21
N ARG A 100 11.66 -16.13 5.51
CA ARG A 100 11.56 -17.34 6.34
C ARG A 100 10.42 -18.25 5.89
N GLY A 101 9.26 -17.70 5.52
CA GLY A 101 8.14 -18.49 4.97
C GLY A 101 8.53 -19.24 3.69
N LEU A 102 9.21 -18.55 2.77
CA LEU A 102 9.71 -19.15 1.53
C LEU A 102 10.77 -20.22 1.79
N GLU A 103 11.74 -19.99 2.71
CA GLU A 103 12.73 -21.00 3.13
C GLU A 103 12.07 -22.29 3.65
N LEU A 104 10.92 -22.16 4.34
CA LEU A 104 10.13 -23.30 4.81
C LEU A 104 9.22 -23.91 3.75
N GLY A 105 9.23 -23.37 2.52
CA GLY A 105 8.47 -23.86 1.38
C GLY A 105 6.98 -23.50 1.43
N LEU A 106 6.59 -22.49 2.20
CA LEU A 106 5.22 -22.01 2.32
C LEU A 106 4.86 -21.04 1.20
N ASP A 107 3.57 -20.98 0.86
CA ASP A 107 3.06 -19.84 0.11
C ASP A 107 3.03 -18.59 1.02
N VAL A 108 3.44 -17.45 0.47
CA VAL A 108 3.48 -16.19 1.20
C VAL A 108 2.60 -15.16 0.51
N ILE A 109 1.71 -14.53 1.26
CA ILE A 109 0.92 -13.39 0.81
C ILE A 109 1.42 -12.16 1.60
N SER A 110 2.10 -11.27 0.92
CA SER A 110 2.64 -10.05 1.54
C SER A 110 1.77 -8.84 1.27
N GLU A 111 1.40 -8.12 2.33
CA GLU A 111 0.92 -6.76 2.16
C GLU A 111 1.99 -5.89 1.49
N LYS A 112 1.51 -4.87 0.80
CA LYS A 112 2.39 -3.87 0.21
C LYS A 112 2.84 -2.82 1.29
N PRO A 113 4.03 -2.27 1.17
CA PRO A 113 5.10 -2.63 0.24
C PRO A 113 5.71 -4.00 0.60
N MET A 114 6.18 -4.74 -0.41
CA MET A 114 6.82 -6.03 -0.18
C MET A 114 8.01 -5.93 0.79
N THR A 115 8.82 -4.90 0.62
CA THR A 115 9.95 -4.54 1.50
C THR A 115 10.14 -3.02 1.55
N THR A 116 11.09 -2.53 2.35
CA THR A 116 11.36 -1.11 2.52
C THR A 116 12.62 -0.61 1.79
N ASN A 117 13.31 -1.48 1.06
CA ASN A 117 14.50 -1.14 0.27
C ASN A 117 14.77 -2.22 -0.79
N ILE A 118 15.63 -1.90 -1.76
CA ILE A 118 15.97 -2.79 -2.88
C ILE A 118 16.80 -4.01 -2.45
N ALA A 119 17.66 -3.86 -1.45
CA ALA A 119 18.50 -4.98 -0.98
C ALA A 119 17.62 -6.10 -0.40
N ASP A 120 16.66 -5.75 0.42
CA ASP A 120 15.69 -6.69 0.97
C ASP A 120 14.75 -7.28 -0.10
N ALA A 121 14.34 -6.47 -1.09
CA ALA A 121 13.55 -6.99 -2.21
C ALA A 121 14.31 -8.07 -3.01
N ARG A 122 15.62 -7.92 -3.18
CA ARG A 122 16.46 -8.95 -3.81
C ARG A 122 16.58 -10.22 -2.97
N ARG A 123 16.72 -10.10 -1.65
CA ARG A 123 16.69 -11.25 -0.73
C ARG A 123 15.40 -12.05 -0.87
N VAL A 124 14.27 -11.37 -1.06
CA VAL A 124 12.97 -12.02 -1.30
C VAL A 124 12.99 -12.80 -2.62
N ILE A 125 13.47 -12.21 -3.71
CA ILE A 125 13.60 -12.91 -5.02
C ILE A 125 14.49 -14.16 -4.89
N GLU A 126 15.65 -14.02 -4.25
CA GLU A 126 16.56 -15.15 -4.03
C GLU A 126 15.93 -16.27 -3.20
N ALA A 127 15.18 -15.91 -2.15
CA ALA A 127 14.46 -16.88 -1.34
C ALA A 127 13.35 -17.59 -2.14
N GLU A 128 12.60 -16.87 -2.98
CA GLU A 128 11.55 -17.47 -3.81
C GLU A 128 12.13 -18.39 -4.90
N ASP A 129 13.22 -17.99 -5.56
CA ASP A 129 13.91 -18.82 -6.57
C ASP A 129 14.35 -20.20 -6.00
N ASN A 130 14.64 -20.26 -4.69
CA ASN A 130 15.05 -21.49 -3.99
C ASN A 130 13.91 -22.19 -3.25
N SER A 131 12.67 -21.69 -3.33
CA SER A 131 11.49 -22.16 -2.61
C SER A 131 10.59 -23.05 -3.49
N LYS A 132 9.81 -23.91 -2.81
CA LYS A 132 8.63 -24.55 -3.42
C LYS A 132 7.38 -23.67 -3.32
N GLY A 133 7.34 -22.77 -2.35
CA GLY A 133 6.28 -21.81 -2.14
C GLY A 133 6.37 -20.64 -3.12
N LYS A 134 5.30 -19.87 -3.21
CA LYS A 134 5.19 -18.70 -4.09
C LYS A 134 4.86 -17.46 -3.27
N LEU A 135 5.28 -16.31 -3.77
CA LEU A 135 4.92 -15.02 -3.19
C LEU A 135 3.86 -14.31 -4.02
N ILE A 136 2.81 -13.85 -3.36
CA ILE A 136 1.83 -12.89 -3.86
C ILE A 136 2.09 -11.54 -3.18
N CYS A 137 2.31 -10.50 -3.98
CA CYS A 137 2.37 -9.10 -3.50
C CYS A 137 1.00 -8.44 -3.71
N THR A 138 0.40 -7.88 -2.66
CA THR A 138 -1.00 -7.46 -2.71
C THR A 138 -1.21 -6.07 -3.31
N PHE A 139 -0.80 -5.87 -4.56
CA PHE A 139 -1.06 -4.66 -5.33
C PHE A 139 -2.51 -4.61 -5.84
N ASN A 140 -3.43 -4.36 -4.95
CA ASN A 140 -4.87 -4.34 -5.18
C ASN A 140 -5.35 -3.26 -6.17
N TYR A 141 -4.58 -2.20 -6.41
CA TYR A 141 -4.93 -1.17 -7.38
C TYR A 141 -5.03 -1.70 -8.82
N ARG A 142 -4.30 -2.76 -9.19
CA ARG A 142 -4.44 -3.43 -10.49
C ARG A 142 -5.88 -3.88 -10.77
N TYR A 143 -6.63 -4.24 -9.72
CA TYR A 143 -8.01 -4.76 -9.81
C TYR A 143 -9.07 -3.67 -9.95
N ASN A 144 -8.74 -2.38 -9.77
CA ASN A 144 -9.69 -1.30 -10.00
C ASN A 144 -10.12 -1.30 -11.48
N PRO A 145 -11.44 -1.25 -11.78
CA PRO A 145 -11.96 -1.35 -13.16
C PRO A 145 -11.32 -0.36 -14.14
N ILE A 146 -11.03 0.89 -13.71
CA ILE A 146 -10.39 1.88 -14.58
C ILE A 146 -8.97 1.46 -14.94
N HIS A 147 -8.20 0.94 -13.97
CA HIS A 147 -6.83 0.50 -14.17
C HIS A 147 -6.75 -0.74 -15.07
N ARG A 148 -7.68 -1.68 -14.88
CA ARG A 148 -7.83 -2.86 -15.76
C ARG A 148 -8.16 -2.45 -17.19
N LYS A 149 -9.10 -1.50 -17.37
CA LYS A 149 -9.49 -1.03 -18.69
C LYS A 149 -8.35 -0.30 -19.41
N LEU A 150 -7.55 0.48 -18.68
CA LEU A 150 -6.32 1.08 -19.22
C LEU A 150 -5.35 0.01 -19.73
N ARG A 151 -5.10 -1.04 -18.92
CA ARG A 151 -4.23 -2.16 -19.32
C ARG A 151 -4.76 -2.86 -20.58
N GLU A 152 -6.05 -3.16 -20.62
CA GLU A 152 -6.71 -3.76 -21.78
C GLU A 152 -6.47 -2.92 -23.04
N LEU A 153 -6.79 -1.63 -23.01
CA LEU A 153 -6.62 -0.74 -24.17
C LEU A 153 -5.16 -0.65 -24.66
N ILE A 154 -4.20 -0.71 -23.73
CA ILE A 154 -2.77 -0.69 -24.08
C ILE A 154 -2.35 -2.01 -24.72
N VAL A 155 -2.73 -3.16 -24.12
CA VAL A 155 -2.39 -4.49 -24.67
C VAL A 155 -3.04 -4.74 -26.03
N ASP A 156 -4.28 -4.29 -26.20
CA ASP A 156 -4.99 -4.35 -27.49
C ASP A 156 -4.38 -3.41 -28.55
N GLY A 157 -3.34 -2.66 -28.21
CA GLY A 157 -2.63 -1.78 -29.13
C GLY A 157 -3.39 -0.51 -29.53
N LYS A 158 -4.44 -0.13 -28.76
CA LYS A 158 -5.29 1.04 -29.08
C LYS A 158 -4.47 2.31 -29.27
N ILE A 159 -3.41 2.52 -28.47
CA ILE A 159 -2.51 3.67 -28.59
C ILE A 159 -1.15 3.35 -29.24
N GLY A 160 -0.95 2.11 -29.70
CA GLY A 160 0.34 1.65 -30.19
C GLY A 160 1.39 1.47 -29.08
N ARG A 161 2.68 1.60 -29.39
CA ARG A 161 3.75 1.51 -28.39
C ARG A 161 3.71 2.73 -27.48
N VAL A 162 3.69 2.49 -26.17
CA VAL A 162 3.73 3.57 -25.16
C VAL A 162 5.08 4.27 -25.22
N THR A 163 5.07 5.58 -25.22
CA THR A 163 6.26 6.45 -25.27
C THR A 163 6.43 7.26 -23.97
N HIS A 164 5.34 7.63 -23.33
CA HIS A 164 5.39 8.50 -22.16
C HIS A 164 4.13 8.35 -21.28
N VAL A 165 4.32 8.44 -19.98
CA VAL A 165 3.27 8.46 -18.96
C VAL A 165 3.42 9.70 -18.09
N ASP A 166 2.34 10.48 -17.96
CA ASP A 166 2.19 11.55 -16.97
C ASP A 166 1.25 11.08 -15.88
N LEU A 167 1.72 11.03 -14.64
CA LEU A 167 0.92 10.65 -13.49
C LEU A 167 1.14 11.62 -12.34
N THR A 168 0.12 12.36 -11.96
CA THR A 168 0.13 13.23 -10.78
C THR A 168 -0.85 12.66 -9.75
N TRP A 169 -0.36 12.39 -8.53
CA TRP A 169 -1.17 11.83 -7.46
C TRP A 169 -1.31 12.78 -6.29
N TYR A 170 -2.53 12.99 -5.86
CA TYR A 170 -2.91 13.86 -4.75
C TYR A 170 -3.41 13.03 -3.58
N ILE A 171 -2.81 13.21 -2.42
CA ILE A 171 -3.26 12.64 -1.15
C ILE A 171 -3.74 13.77 -0.26
N ASP A 172 -4.99 13.70 0.18
CA ASP A 172 -5.55 14.76 1.01
C ASP A 172 -4.91 14.82 2.40
N ILE A 173 -5.03 15.97 3.06
CA ILE A 173 -4.43 16.22 4.37
C ILE A 173 -4.93 15.28 5.48
N LYS A 174 -6.07 14.61 5.31
CA LYS A 174 -6.57 13.61 6.27
C LYS A 174 -5.78 12.31 6.12
N HIS A 175 -5.70 11.80 4.91
CA HIS A 175 -4.95 10.58 4.59
C HIS A 175 -3.44 10.83 4.74
N GLY A 176 -2.94 11.93 4.18
CA GLY A 176 -1.53 12.32 4.26
C GLY A 176 -1.03 12.41 5.68
N SER A 177 -1.74 13.14 6.56
CA SER A 177 -1.34 13.28 7.96
C SER A 177 -1.25 11.93 8.69
N SER A 178 -1.98 10.92 8.25
CA SER A 178 -1.94 9.59 8.87
C SER A 178 -0.60 8.89 8.71
N TYR A 179 0.21 9.27 7.73
CA TYR A 179 1.57 8.76 7.57
C TYR A 179 2.57 9.43 8.51
N PHE A 180 2.28 10.66 8.96
CA PHE A 180 3.17 11.45 9.80
C PHE A 180 2.87 11.35 11.30
N ASN A 181 1.71 10.82 11.69
CA ASN A 181 1.36 10.60 13.09
C ASN A 181 1.59 9.16 13.57
N ARG A 182 2.16 8.31 12.72
CA ARG A 182 2.42 6.90 12.98
C ARG A 182 3.88 6.55 12.68
N TRP A 183 4.23 5.28 12.87
CA TRP A 183 5.55 4.73 12.60
C TRP A 183 6.04 4.95 11.14
N ASN A 184 5.11 5.17 10.20
CA ASN A 184 5.40 5.44 8.79
C ASN A 184 6.25 6.70 8.57
N ARG A 185 6.25 7.63 9.54
CA ARG A 185 7.02 8.89 9.52
C ARG A 185 8.53 8.71 9.49
N MET A 186 9.00 7.50 9.79
CA MET A 186 10.41 7.14 9.83
C MET A 186 10.76 6.27 8.63
N ARG A 187 11.81 6.65 7.88
CA ARG A 187 12.27 5.94 6.69
C ARG A 187 12.63 4.48 6.98
N GLU A 188 13.32 4.24 8.07
CA GLU A 188 13.72 2.90 8.52
C GLU A 188 12.55 1.96 8.76
N ASN A 189 11.36 2.50 8.99
CA ASN A 189 10.15 1.74 9.21
C ASN A 189 9.34 1.48 7.93
N SER A 190 9.33 2.45 7.01
CA SER A 190 8.41 2.48 5.87
C SER A 190 9.10 2.55 4.49
N GLY A 191 10.41 2.76 4.46
CA GLY A 191 11.14 3.03 3.24
C GLY A 191 10.86 4.42 2.63
N SER A 192 10.13 5.31 3.33
CA SER A 192 9.59 6.58 2.83
C SER A 192 8.24 6.40 2.09
N LEU A 193 7.56 7.53 1.83
CA LEU A 193 6.29 7.53 1.07
C LEU A 193 6.49 7.15 -0.41
N SER A 194 7.71 7.30 -0.94
CA SER A 194 8.07 6.79 -2.26
C SER A 194 7.97 5.26 -2.37
N ILE A 195 8.11 4.54 -1.24
CA ILE A 195 7.89 3.09 -1.15
C ILE A 195 6.52 2.80 -0.54
N HIS A 196 6.27 3.25 0.68
CA HIS A 196 5.06 2.86 1.43
C HIS A 196 3.76 3.13 0.65
N LYS A 197 3.66 4.29 -0.02
CA LYS A 197 2.47 4.65 -0.82
C LYS A 197 2.72 4.52 -2.32
N SER A 198 3.84 5.06 -2.83
CA SER A 198 4.02 5.17 -4.28
C SER A 198 4.44 3.86 -4.94
N SER A 199 4.76 2.80 -4.18
CA SER A 199 4.91 1.45 -4.74
C SER A 199 3.67 0.99 -5.50
N HIS A 200 2.46 1.33 -5.04
CA HIS A 200 1.23 1.11 -5.81
C HIS A 200 1.24 1.79 -7.18
N HIS A 201 1.75 3.02 -7.22
CA HIS A 201 1.73 3.85 -8.44
C HIS A 201 2.80 3.38 -9.43
N PHE A 202 3.99 3.05 -8.92
CA PHE A 202 5.08 2.49 -9.75
C PHE A 202 4.75 1.09 -10.25
N ASP A 203 4.06 0.28 -9.44
CA ASP A 203 3.52 -1.00 -9.86
C ASP A 203 2.50 -0.84 -11.00
N LEU A 204 1.52 0.06 -10.86
CA LEU A 204 0.54 0.31 -11.90
C LEU A 204 1.18 0.73 -13.22
N VAL A 205 2.11 1.69 -13.19
CA VAL A 205 2.79 2.13 -14.40
C VAL A 205 3.59 1.00 -15.02
N GLY A 206 4.40 0.29 -14.23
CA GLY A 206 5.17 -0.86 -14.70
C GLY A 206 4.29 -1.93 -15.34
N TRP A 207 3.15 -2.24 -14.71
CA TRP A 207 2.18 -3.21 -15.21
C TRP A 207 1.47 -2.73 -16.49
N TRP A 208 1.03 -1.45 -16.57
CA TRP A 208 0.36 -0.93 -17.76
C TRP A 208 1.23 -1.00 -19.02
N ILE A 209 2.54 -0.74 -18.89
CA ILE A 209 3.45 -0.59 -20.03
C ILE A 209 4.41 -1.77 -20.24
N ASP A 210 4.31 -2.84 -19.44
CA ASP A 210 5.31 -3.92 -19.34
C ASP A 210 6.74 -3.37 -19.15
N GLY A 211 6.84 -2.36 -18.25
CA GLY A 211 8.05 -1.57 -18.09
C GLY A 211 8.99 -2.15 -17.03
N VAL A 212 10.26 -2.34 -17.40
CA VAL A 212 11.36 -2.60 -16.46
C VAL A 212 12.09 -1.27 -16.25
N PRO A 213 12.14 -0.71 -15.02
CA PRO A 213 12.80 0.58 -14.79
C PRO A 213 14.32 0.46 -14.94
N GLU A 214 14.95 1.46 -15.57
CA GLU A 214 16.40 1.54 -15.77
C GLU A 214 17.04 2.68 -15.00
N TYR A 215 16.46 3.90 -15.10
CA TYR A 215 17.03 5.10 -14.50
C TYR A 215 15.95 5.91 -13.79
N VAL A 216 16.29 6.45 -12.62
CA VAL A 216 15.40 7.27 -11.81
C VAL A 216 16.12 8.55 -11.41
N HIS A 217 15.42 9.70 -11.52
CA HIS A 217 15.85 10.97 -10.97
C HIS A 217 14.68 11.66 -10.27
N ALA A 218 14.94 12.24 -9.11
CA ALA A 218 13.87 12.84 -8.30
C ALA A 218 14.34 14.09 -7.52
N PHE A 219 13.37 14.97 -7.25
CA PHE A 219 13.46 16.02 -6.24
C PHE A 219 12.32 15.83 -5.25
N GLY A 220 12.58 16.12 -3.97
CA GLY A 220 11.57 16.03 -2.93
C GLY A 220 11.88 16.94 -1.75
N ALA A 221 10.84 17.18 -0.95
CA ALA A 221 10.96 18.00 0.25
C ALA A 221 9.89 17.64 1.29
N LEU A 222 10.18 17.92 2.56
CA LEU A 222 9.23 17.95 3.66
C LEU A 222 8.77 19.39 3.85
N ASN A 223 7.69 19.78 3.14
CA ASN A 223 7.24 21.16 3.05
C ASN A 223 6.07 21.50 3.98
N HIS A 224 5.16 20.56 4.18
CA HIS A 224 3.89 20.80 4.86
C HIS A 224 3.89 20.25 6.29
N TYR A 225 4.44 19.06 6.46
CA TYR A 225 4.64 18.41 7.76
C TYR A 225 6.03 18.70 8.32
N GLY A 226 6.36 18.13 9.48
CA GLY A 226 7.66 18.38 10.11
C GLY A 226 7.76 19.74 10.83
N PRO A 227 8.94 20.07 11.37
CA PRO A 227 9.12 21.20 12.30
C PRO A 227 8.86 22.56 11.66
N ASN A 228 9.06 22.68 10.35
CA ASN A 228 8.88 23.92 9.59
C ASN A 228 7.49 24.07 8.95
N GLY A 229 6.57 23.11 9.15
CA GLY A 229 5.21 23.17 8.61
C GLY A 229 4.47 24.43 9.06
N GLU A 230 3.82 25.12 8.13
CA GLU A 230 3.11 26.40 8.37
C GLU A 230 2.07 26.30 9.49
N PHE A 231 1.41 25.14 9.61
CA PHE A 231 0.36 24.92 10.60
C PHE A 231 0.88 24.37 11.94
N ASN A 232 2.20 24.32 12.15
CA ASN A 232 2.79 23.88 13.40
C ASN A 232 2.48 24.89 14.53
N PRO A 233 1.67 24.54 15.55
CA PRO A 233 1.27 25.47 16.58
C PRO A 233 2.36 25.75 17.61
N SER A 234 3.46 24.98 17.59
CA SER A 234 4.57 25.07 18.54
C SER A 234 5.79 24.33 18.00
N LYS A 235 6.99 24.86 18.28
CA LYS A 235 8.26 24.22 17.91
C LYS A 235 8.76 23.17 18.93
N LYS A 236 7.89 22.65 19.80
CA LYS A 236 8.22 21.62 20.77
C LYS A 236 7.97 20.24 20.15
N ASP A 237 8.96 19.37 20.24
CA ASP A 237 8.87 17.97 19.78
C ASP A 237 8.23 17.04 20.81
N GLY A 238 7.99 15.79 20.42
CA GLY A 238 7.51 14.70 21.28
C GLY A 238 6.07 14.87 21.75
N ARG A 239 5.26 15.65 21.03
CA ARG A 239 3.85 15.85 21.37
C ARG A 239 2.96 14.72 20.84
N HIS A 240 1.98 14.36 21.63
CA HIS A 240 0.92 13.44 21.22
C HIS A 240 -0.41 14.18 21.14
N CYS A 241 -1.16 14.01 20.05
CA CYS A 241 -2.36 14.78 19.75
C CYS A 241 -3.45 14.71 20.83
N LEU A 242 -3.59 13.56 21.51
CA LEU A 242 -4.59 13.39 22.57
C LEU A 242 -4.29 14.27 23.80
N ASP A 243 -3.01 14.39 24.15
CA ASP A 243 -2.53 15.11 25.35
C ASP A 243 -1.90 16.45 25.00
N CYS A 244 -1.95 16.88 23.73
CA CYS A 244 -1.26 18.06 23.23
C CYS A 244 -1.76 19.36 23.94
N PRO A 245 -0.88 20.14 24.56
CA PRO A 245 -1.26 21.43 25.17
C PRO A 245 -1.73 22.45 24.12
N GLU A 246 -1.29 22.30 22.86
CA GLU A 246 -1.61 23.21 21.75
C GLU A 246 -2.87 22.76 20.97
N LYS A 247 -3.58 21.71 21.41
CA LYS A 247 -4.71 21.11 20.67
C LYS A 247 -5.82 22.11 20.30
N LEU A 248 -6.03 23.16 21.09
CA LEU A 248 -7.04 24.18 20.81
C LEU A 248 -6.61 25.17 19.72
N LYS A 249 -5.30 25.29 19.46
CA LYS A 249 -4.74 26.15 18.40
C LYS A 249 -4.46 25.37 17.11
N CYS A 250 -4.28 24.05 17.21
CA CYS A 250 -3.90 23.20 16.11
C CYS A 250 -5.04 23.05 15.08
N ALA A 251 -4.80 23.50 13.84
CA ALA A 251 -5.76 23.42 12.75
C ALA A 251 -6.13 21.95 12.43
N TYR A 252 -5.16 21.03 12.49
CA TYR A 252 -5.38 19.60 12.27
C TYR A 252 -6.31 19.00 13.31
N LYS A 253 -6.10 19.27 14.60
CA LYS A 253 -6.98 18.77 15.66
C LYS A 253 -8.40 19.31 15.52
N LYS A 254 -8.58 20.60 15.21
CA LYS A 254 -9.90 21.21 14.95
C LYS A 254 -10.59 20.55 13.75
N ARG A 255 -9.88 20.37 12.65
CA ARG A 255 -10.42 19.76 11.44
C ARG A 255 -10.84 18.32 11.67
N TRP A 256 -10.08 17.54 12.40
CA TRP A 256 -10.42 16.17 12.73
C TRP A 256 -11.67 16.08 13.61
N ALA A 257 -11.79 16.95 14.60
CA ALA A 257 -12.97 17.00 15.46
C ALA A 257 -14.25 17.36 14.69
N THR A 258 -14.17 18.24 13.68
CA THR A 258 -15.35 18.72 12.94
C THR A 258 -15.78 17.79 11.80
N ARG A 259 -14.90 16.89 11.32
CA ARG A 259 -15.19 16.01 10.18
C ARG A 259 -15.65 14.60 10.57
N ASN A 260 -15.96 14.31 11.83
CA ASN A 260 -16.14 12.93 12.31
C ASN A 260 -14.98 12.04 11.88
N SER A 261 -13.77 12.58 11.79
CA SER A 261 -12.68 11.85 11.23
C SER A 261 -12.13 10.87 12.24
N THR A 262 -12.22 9.67 11.86
CA THR A 262 -11.93 8.42 12.51
C THR A 262 -10.48 8.21 12.97
N ILE A 263 -9.58 9.16 12.73
CA ILE A 263 -8.20 9.00 13.21
C ILE A 263 -8.17 8.95 14.74
N PHE A 264 -9.10 9.60 15.42
CA PHE A 264 -9.04 9.73 16.88
C PHE A 264 -10.32 9.46 17.66
N VAL A 265 -11.53 9.44 17.08
CA VAL A 265 -12.76 9.17 17.84
C VAL A 265 -13.95 8.82 16.95
N LYS A 266 -14.75 7.88 17.41
CA LYS A 266 -16.10 7.45 17.08
C LYS A 266 -16.25 6.50 15.90
N ASP A 267 -16.78 5.35 16.24
CA ASP A 267 -17.36 4.30 15.39
C ASP A 267 -16.38 3.48 14.52
N ASP A 268 -15.10 3.85 14.48
CA ASP A 268 -14.08 2.97 13.96
C ASP A 268 -13.36 2.30 15.14
N HIS A 269 -13.82 1.12 15.49
CA HIS A 269 -13.26 0.33 16.59
C HIS A 269 -11.75 0.11 16.43
N ILE A 270 -11.26 0.09 15.20
CA ILE A 270 -9.86 -0.09 14.87
C ILE A 270 -9.03 1.11 15.30
N ASN A 271 -9.50 2.33 15.01
CA ASN A 271 -8.80 3.54 15.44
C ASN A 271 -8.97 3.82 16.95
N ALA A 272 -10.14 3.49 17.51
CA ALA A 272 -10.34 3.53 18.95
C ALA A 272 -9.41 2.56 19.68
N TYR A 273 -9.13 1.42 19.08
CA TYR A 273 -8.16 0.45 19.58
C TYR A 273 -6.74 1.01 19.57
N GLU A 274 -6.25 1.49 18.41
CA GLU A 274 -4.90 2.04 18.29
C GLU A 274 -4.62 3.20 19.25
N THR A 275 -5.67 3.89 19.70
CA THR A 275 -5.55 5.00 20.66
C THR A 275 -5.77 4.62 22.12
N LYS A 276 -6.48 3.54 22.40
CA LYS A 276 -6.81 3.09 23.76
C LYS A 276 -5.84 2.07 24.33
N VAL A 277 -5.24 1.28 23.46
CA VAL A 277 -4.32 0.24 23.90
C VAL A 277 -2.96 0.89 24.13
N LYS A 278 -2.45 0.75 25.37
CA LYS A 278 -1.02 0.88 25.61
C LYS A 278 -0.37 -0.28 24.88
N GLN A 279 0.27 0.02 23.76
CA GLN A 279 0.94 -1.02 23.02
C GLN A 279 2.09 -1.60 23.82
N PHE A 280 2.36 -2.85 23.60
CA PHE A 280 3.47 -3.58 24.22
C PHE A 280 4.81 -2.88 23.99
N SER A 281 4.93 -2.18 22.87
CA SER A 281 6.11 -1.39 22.48
C SER A 281 6.04 0.09 22.88
N GLU A 282 5.09 0.50 23.72
CA GLU A 282 4.81 1.91 24.05
C GLU A 282 4.44 2.80 22.84
N TYR A 283 4.19 2.20 21.71
CA TYR A 283 3.85 2.91 20.49
C TYR A 283 2.48 3.59 20.60
N ARG A 284 2.44 4.88 20.23
CA ARG A 284 1.22 5.70 20.19
C ARG A 284 1.01 6.26 18.78
N PRO A 285 -0.08 5.92 18.09
CA PRO A 285 -0.34 6.35 16.71
C PRO A 285 -0.85 7.80 16.60
N ASP A 286 -0.75 8.58 17.65
CA ASP A 286 -1.17 9.98 17.73
C ASP A 286 0.02 10.95 17.88
N MET A 287 1.19 10.59 17.35
CA MET A 287 2.39 11.43 17.36
C MET A 287 2.14 12.74 16.59
N CYS A 288 2.82 13.81 16.99
CA CYS A 288 2.68 15.10 16.32
C CYS A 288 3.27 15.04 14.91
N ILE A 289 2.47 15.46 13.93
CA ILE A 289 2.88 15.49 12.52
C ILE A 289 3.90 16.60 12.21
N PHE A 290 4.32 17.36 13.20
CA PHE A 290 5.28 18.45 13.10
C PHE A 290 6.56 18.21 13.87
N ASP A 291 6.82 16.99 14.33
CA ASP A 291 8.06 16.67 15.06
C ASP A 291 9.28 16.69 14.15
N SER A 292 10.44 17.04 14.73
CA SER A 292 11.71 17.18 14.00
C SER A 292 12.35 15.84 13.60
N GLU A 293 11.94 14.73 14.22
CA GLU A 293 12.43 13.39 13.89
C GLU A 293 11.91 12.84 12.56
N ILE A 294 10.86 13.47 11.98
CA ILE A 294 10.28 13.03 10.70
C ILE A 294 11.35 13.13 9.61
N ASN A 295 11.65 11.99 8.98
CA ASN A 295 12.71 11.86 7.98
C ASN A 295 12.24 11.33 6.62
N ILE A 296 10.95 11.57 6.29
CA ILE A 296 10.34 11.25 4.98
C ILE A 296 9.82 12.52 4.32
N TYR A 297 9.67 12.50 3.00
CA TYR A 297 9.20 13.65 2.21
C TYR A 297 7.69 13.59 1.99
N ASP A 298 7.03 14.76 2.00
CA ASP A 298 5.59 14.91 1.73
C ASP A 298 5.27 15.36 0.31
N THR A 299 6.28 15.78 -0.44
CA THR A 299 6.13 16.25 -1.82
C THR A 299 7.35 15.82 -2.61
N PHE A 300 7.16 15.16 -3.76
CA PHE A 300 8.25 14.81 -4.66
C PHE A 300 7.81 14.71 -6.12
N VAL A 301 8.78 14.94 -7.02
CA VAL A 301 8.65 14.79 -8.47
C VAL A 301 9.71 13.83 -8.97
N VAL A 302 9.36 12.96 -9.91
CA VAL A 302 10.18 11.83 -10.32
C VAL A 302 10.14 11.66 -11.83
N ASN A 303 11.28 11.41 -12.44
CA ASN A 303 11.41 10.95 -13.81
C ASN A 303 11.97 9.52 -13.82
N VAL A 304 11.32 8.61 -14.55
CA VAL A 304 11.79 7.24 -14.74
C VAL A 304 11.94 6.93 -16.22
N LYS A 305 13.07 6.34 -16.60
CA LYS A 305 13.26 5.74 -17.93
C LYS A 305 13.13 4.24 -17.81
N TYR A 306 12.32 3.65 -18.69
CA TYR A 306 12.10 2.21 -18.76
C TYR A 306 12.86 1.58 -19.92
N LYS A 307 13.22 0.30 -19.82
CA LYS A 307 13.96 -0.49 -20.81
C LYS A 307 13.29 -0.52 -22.20
N ASN A 308 11.96 -0.51 -22.24
CA ASN A 308 11.18 -0.45 -23.49
C ASN A 308 11.16 0.94 -24.15
N GLY A 309 11.89 1.92 -23.59
CA GLY A 309 12.02 3.28 -24.09
C GLY A 309 10.90 4.24 -23.62
N ALA A 310 9.92 3.77 -22.85
CA ALA A 310 8.93 4.64 -22.25
C ALA A 310 9.53 5.51 -21.15
N LEU A 311 8.98 6.72 -20.99
CA LEU A 311 9.36 7.66 -19.94
C LEU A 311 8.16 7.89 -19.01
N LEU A 312 8.43 8.01 -17.71
CA LEU A 312 7.43 8.41 -16.72
C LEU A 312 7.80 9.77 -16.14
N ASN A 313 6.85 10.69 -16.13
CA ASN A 313 6.83 11.85 -15.26
C ASN A 313 5.81 11.57 -14.15
N TYR A 314 6.27 11.53 -12.92
CA TYR A 314 5.43 11.26 -11.76
C TYR A 314 5.59 12.35 -10.70
N SER A 315 4.47 12.76 -10.08
CA SER A 315 4.52 13.60 -8.89
C SER A 315 3.52 13.12 -7.84
N ALA A 316 3.90 13.28 -6.57
CA ALA A 316 3.02 13.01 -5.44
C ALA A 316 3.09 14.16 -4.42
N ASN A 317 1.92 14.55 -3.91
CA ASN A 317 1.80 15.51 -2.83
C ASN A 317 0.83 14.94 -1.78
N PHE A 318 1.26 14.93 -0.52
CA PHE A 318 0.54 14.33 0.60
C PHE A 318 -0.18 15.35 1.50
N SER A 319 -0.39 16.55 1.00
CA SER A 319 -0.99 17.66 1.75
C SER A 319 -2.02 18.45 0.96
N THR A 320 -2.69 17.81 0.02
CA THR A 320 -3.68 18.46 -0.84
C THR A 320 -5.05 18.56 -0.18
N PRO A 321 -5.94 19.47 -0.64
CA PRO A 321 -7.28 19.62 -0.08
C PRO A 321 -8.25 18.49 -0.45
N TYR A 322 -7.94 17.69 -1.49
CA TYR A 322 -8.71 16.54 -1.97
C TYR A 322 -7.77 15.42 -2.43
N GLU A 323 -8.28 14.21 -2.55
CA GLU A 323 -7.52 13.04 -3.00
C GLU A 323 -7.90 12.66 -4.43
N GLY A 324 -6.92 12.11 -5.16
CA GLY A 324 -7.15 11.63 -6.52
C GLY A 324 -5.90 11.67 -7.38
N TYR A 325 -6.09 11.54 -8.69
CA TYR A 325 -4.99 11.59 -9.63
C TYR A 325 -5.43 12.13 -11.02
N HIS A 326 -4.43 12.63 -11.73
CA HIS A 326 -4.46 12.83 -13.19
C HIS A 326 -3.51 11.85 -13.85
N LEU A 327 -3.97 11.21 -14.90
CA LEU A 327 -3.17 10.27 -15.68
C LEU A 327 -3.33 10.56 -17.18
N ALA A 328 -2.20 10.57 -17.88
CA ALA A 328 -2.16 10.56 -19.32
C ALA A 328 -1.11 9.57 -19.81
N ILE A 329 -1.47 8.71 -20.75
CA ILE A 329 -0.58 7.72 -21.36
C ILE A 329 -0.50 7.99 -22.85
N ASN A 330 0.69 8.35 -23.34
CA ASN A 330 0.96 8.66 -24.74
C ASN A 330 1.56 7.43 -25.44
N GLY A 331 1.02 7.13 -26.58
CA GLY A 331 1.55 6.10 -27.46
C GLY A 331 1.75 6.61 -28.89
N THR A 332 2.31 5.78 -29.74
CA THR A 332 2.62 6.13 -31.14
C THR A 332 1.38 6.32 -32.03
N ARG A 333 0.20 5.89 -31.57
CA ARG A 333 -1.07 5.98 -32.32
C ARG A 333 -2.13 6.83 -31.65
N GLY A 334 -1.93 7.21 -30.39
CA GLY A 334 -2.92 7.97 -29.64
C GLY A 334 -2.54 8.19 -28.19
N ARG A 335 -3.47 8.78 -27.44
CA ARG A 335 -3.33 9.14 -26.04
C ARG A 335 -4.56 8.68 -25.25
N LEU A 336 -4.36 8.13 -24.08
CA LEU A 336 -5.41 7.87 -23.08
C LEU A 336 -5.29 8.90 -21.96
N GLU A 337 -6.40 9.47 -21.55
CA GLU A 337 -6.48 10.37 -20.40
C GLU A 337 -7.57 9.91 -19.44
N THR A 338 -7.29 9.95 -18.16
CA THR A 338 -8.29 9.78 -17.11
C THR A 338 -7.92 10.57 -15.86
N LYS A 339 -8.92 10.83 -15.04
CA LYS A 339 -8.75 11.45 -13.73
C LYS A 339 -9.74 10.84 -12.75
N GLU A 340 -9.30 10.66 -11.53
CA GLU A 340 -10.18 10.30 -10.44
C GLU A 340 -9.99 11.29 -9.30
N PHE A 341 -11.09 11.81 -8.79
CA PHE A 341 -11.11 12.66 -7.61
C PHE A 341 -12.18 12.14 -6.65
N GLY A 342 -11.81 12.06 -5.41
CA GLY A 342 -12.66 11.63 -4.33
C GLY A 342 -12.05 12.01 -2.98
N GLY A 343 -12.41 11.28 -1.94
CA GLY A 343 -11.83 11.49 -0.62
C GLY A 343 -12.72 12.32 0.29
N ALA A 344 -12.14 12.99 1.24
CA ALA A 344 -12.77 13.52 2.46
C ALA A 344 -14.00 14.47 2.32
N GLY A 345 -14.67 14.44 1.16
CA GLY A 345 -16.04 14.95 0.98
C GLY A 345 -16.32 16.37 1.51
N GLY A 346 -15.50 17.35 1.12
CA GLY A 346 -15.81 18.74 1.40
C GLY A 346 -16.80 19.29 0.36
N LYS A 347 -17.77 20.09 0.77
CA LYS A 347 -18.69 20.79 -0.14
C LYS A 347 -17.87 21.63 -1.13
N GLY A 348 -18.08 21.43 -2.45
CA GLY A 348 -17.38 22.15 -3.49
C GLY A 348 -16.00 21.59 -3.88
N LEU A 349 -15.59 20.43 -3.34
CA LEU A 349 -14.37 19.76 -3.79
C LEU A 349 -14.64 18.95 -5.08
N PRO A 350 -13.62 18.75 -5.94
CA PRO A 350 -13.76 17.95 -7.14
C PRO A 350 -14.23 16.53 -6.85
N SER A 351 -15.13 16.00 -7.67
CA SER A 351 -15.53 14.60 -7.68
C SER A 351 -15.67 14.14 -9.13
N THR A 352 -15.19 12.95 -9.43
CA THR A 352 -15.32 12.34 -10.76
C THR A 352 -16.30 11.17 -10.76
N ASN A 353 -16.95 10.91 -9.64
CA ASN A 353 -18.00 9.88 -9.57
C ASN A 353 -19.35 10.49 -9.99
N GLU A 354 -19.65 10.39 -11.27
CA GLU A 354 -20.91 10.84 -11.85
C GLU A 354 -21.81 9.62 -12.08
N GLY A 355 -22.77 9.40 -11.17
CA GLY A 355 -23.74 8.31 -11.31
C GLY A 355 -23.14 6.89 -11.32
N GLY A 356 -22.01 6.69 -10.62
CA GLY A 356 -21.34 5.37 -10.58
C GLY A 356 -20.48 5.06 -11.81
N MET A 357 -20.31 6.02 -12.71
CA MET A 357 -19.47 5.87 -13.92
C MET A 357 -18.21 6.71 -13.85
N ARG A 358 -17.14 6.18 -14.37
CA ARG A 358 -15.87 6.85 -14.64
C ARG A 358 -15.59 6.79 -16.11
N TYR A 359 -14.57 7.49 -16.61
CA TYR A 359 -14.28 7.50 -18.04
C TYR A 359 -12.79 7.56 -18.34
N ILE A 360 -12.43 7.03 -19.51
CA ILE A 360 -11.15 7.20 -20.18
C ILE A 360 -11.43 7.93 -21.49
N ASP A 361 -10.79 9.07 -21.68
CA ASP A 361 -10.79 9.76 -22.97
C ASP A 361 -9.64 9.22 -23.82
N TYR A 362 -9.96 8.68 -24.99
CA TYR A 362 -9.01 8.24 -26.00
C TYR A 362 -8.94 9.27 -27.12
N TYR A 363 -7.74 9.68 -27.45
CA TYR A 363 -7.42 10.61 -28.52
C TYR A 363 -6.54 9.91 -29.56
N PRO A 364 -7.10 9.39 -30.67
CA PRO A 364 -6.32 8.94 -31.84
C PRO A 364 -5.53 10.10 -32.41
N ILE A 365 -4.37 9.82 -33.05
CA ILE A 365 -3.53 10.89 -33.65
C ILE A 365 -4.27 11.66 -34.75
N PHE A 366 -5.13 10.97 -35.56
CA PHE A 366 -5.75 11.53 -36.75
C PHE A 366 -7.27 11.59 -36.70
N GLU A 367 -7.90 11.23 -35.58
CA GLU A 367 -9.34 11.14 -35.45
C GLU A 367 -9.84 11.92 -34.23
N GLY A 368 -11.17 12.05 -34.12
CA GLY A 368 -11.79 12.72 -32.98
C GLY A 368 -11.72 11.93 -31.69
N ARG A 369 -11.93 12.59 -30.56
CA ARG A 369 -11.95 11.98 -29.23
C ARG A 369 -13.07 10.92 -29.11
N GLU A 370 -12.73 9.78 -28.53
CA GLU A 370 -13.66 8.76 -28.07
C GLU A 370 -13.68 8.75 -26.53
N ARG A 371 -14.87 8.76 -25.91
CA ARG A 371 -15.00 8.59 -24.46
C ARG A 371 -15.46 7.19 -24.13
N ILE A 372 -14.67 6.48 -23.33
CA ILE A 372 -14.91 5.12 -22.89
C ILE A 372 -15.41 5.17 -21.45
N HIS A 373 -16.63 4.72 -21.22
CA HIS A 373 -17.22 4.66 -19.89
C HIS A 373 -16.85 3.36 -19.19
N VAL A 374 -16.48 3.46 -17.92
CA VAL A 374 -16.08 2.34 -17.07
C VAL A 374 -16.90 2.38 -15.77
N PRO A 375 -17.66 1.32 -15.44
CA PRO A 375 -18.37 1.26 -14.17
C PRO A 375 -17.41 1.39 -12.99
N ALA A 376 -17.80 2.14 -11.96
CA ALA A 376 -17.05 2.19 -10.72
C ALA A 376 -17.12 0.82 -10.01
N GLY A 377 -16.00 0.38 -9.43
CA GLY A 377 -15.97 -0.83 -8.62
C GLY A 377 -16.58 -0.61 -7.24
N GLU A 378 -17.10 -1.65 -6.65
CA GLU A 378 -17.66 -1.66 -5.29
C GLU A 378 -16.65 -2.21 -4.28
N GLY A 379 -16.50 -1.56 -3.13
CA GLY A 379 -15.59 -1.96 -2.06
C GLY A 379 -14.30 -1.14 -1.99
N GLY A 380 -13.37 -1.59 -1.16
CA GLY A 380 -12.09 -0.90 -0.91
C GLY A 380 -11.22 -0.79 -2.16
N HIS A 381 -10.37 0.25 -2.20
CA HIS A 381 -9.46 0.54 -3.33
C HIS A 381 -10.15 0.58 -4.70
N GLY A 382 -11.34 1.19 -4.75
CA GLY A 382 -12.12 1.32 -5.99
C GLY A 382 -12.65 -0.02 -6.53
N GLY A 383 -12.91 -0.99 -5.65
CA GLY A 383 -13.39 -2.32 -5.99
C GLY A 383 -12.31 -3.38 -6.14
N GLY A 384 -11.04 -3.04 -5.87
CA GLY A 384 -9.93 -3.98 -6.00
C GLY A 384 -9.86 -5.01 -4.87
N ASP A 385 -10.21 -4.63 -3.64
CA ASP A 385 -10.05 -5.50 -2.47
C ASP A 385 -10.82 -6.83 -2.56
N PRO A 386 -12.11 -6.88 -2.93
CA PRO A 386 -12.83 -8.13 -3.06
C PRO A 386 -12.21 -9.08 -4.10
N LEU A 387 -11.81 -8.54 -5.26
CA LEU A 387 -11.32 -9.34 -6.38
C LEU A 387 -9.94 -9.96 -6.12
N ILE A 388 -9.03 -9.22 -5.48
CA ILE A 388 -7.72 -9.80 -5.11
C ILE A 388 -7.88 -10.87 -4.02
N LEU A 389 -8.87 -10.75 -3.12
CA LEU A 389 -9.15 -11.78 -2.13
C LEU A 389 -9.66 -13.08 -2.76
N GLU A 390 -10.46 -12.99 -3.83
CA GLU A 390 -10.85 -14.16 -4.61
C GLU A 390 -9.61 -14.86 -5.18
N ASP A 391 -8.70 -14.15 -5.83
CA ASP A 391 -7.48 -14.74 -6.38
C ASP A 391 -6.56 -15.33 -5.29
N ILE A 392 -6.51 -14.72 -4.10
CA ILE A 392 -5.72 -15.24 -2.97
C ILE A 392 -6.32 -16.55 -2.42
N PHE A 393 -7.63 -16.58 -2.18
CA PHE A 393 -8.25 -17.68 -1.45
C PHE A 393 -8.87 -18.77 -2.33
N LEU A 394 -9.33 -18.43 -3.55
CA LEU A 394 -9.92 -19.38 -4.49
C LEU A 394 -8.92 -19.82 -5.57
N GLY A 395 -7.80 -19.10 -5.71
CA GLY A 395 -6.85 -19.25 -6.80
C GLY A 395 -7.10 -18.24 -7.93
N GLU A 396 -6.05 -17.96 -8.70
CA GLU A 396 -6.07 -17.00 -9.78
C GLU A 396 -7.19 -17.33 -10.79
N ASP A 397 -8.08 -16.38 -11.03
CA ASP A 397 -9.18 -16.52 -11.97
C ASP A 397 -8.64 -16.47 -13.42
N PRO A 398 -8.74 -17.53 -14.21
CA PRO A 398 -8.21 -17.60 -15.56
C PRO A 398 -8.87 -16.59 -16.52
N ASP A 399 -10.07 -16.11 -16.19
CA ASP A 399 -10.74 -15.07 -16.97
C ASP A 399 -10.26 -13.65 -16.63
N ARG A 400 -9.51 -13.47 -15.54
CA ARG A 400 -8.82 -12.23 -15.19
C ARG A 400 -7.51 -12.14 -15.94
N LYS A 401 -7.58 -11.62 -17.16
CA LYS A 401 -6.44 -11.48 -18.07
C LYS A 401 -5.36 -10.54 -17.53
N PHE A 402 -4.20 -10.54 -18.19
CA PHE A 402 -3.12 -9.57 -18.10
C PHE A 402 -2.22 -9.69 -16.86
N ASP A 403 -1.99 -10.89 -16.34
CA ASP A 403 -1.13 -11.14 -15.16
C ASP A 403 -1.45 -10.14 -14.01
N ILE A 404 -2.72 -10.08 -13.65
CA ILE A 404 -3.21 -9.07 -12.71
C ILE A 404 -2.69 -9.33 -11.29
N LEU A 405 -2.52 -10.60 -10.90
CA LEU A 405 -2.00 -10.97 -9.59
C LEU A 405 -0.49 -10.73 -9.55
N ALA A 406 -0.07 -9.73 -8.77
CA ALA A 406 1.32 -9.31 -8.70
C ALA A 406 2.19 -10.32 -7.95
N LYS A 407 3.39 -10.55 -8.48
CA LYS A 407 4.41 -11.48 -7.98
C LYS A 407 5.57 -10.71 -7.33
N SER A 408 6.54 -11.43 -6.81
CA SER A 408 7.74 -10.86 -6.18
C SER A 408 8.52 -9.92 -7.12
N VAL A 409 8.62 -10.27 -8.42
CA VAL A 409 9.31 -9.45 -9.42
C VAL A 409 8.62 -8.08 -9.62
N ASP A 410 7.29 -8.02 -9.51
CA ASP A 410 6.55 -6.76 -9.57
C ASP A 410 6.82 -5.92 -8.32
N GLY A 411 6.87 -6.58 -7.16
CA GLY A 411 7.30 -5.99 -5.90
C GLY A 411 8.71 -5.40 -6.01
N LEU A 412 9.68 -6.17 -6.49
CA LEU A 412 11.06 -5.70 -6.70
C LEU A 412 11.10 -4.46 -7.59
N ARG A 413 10.41 -4.44 -8.73
CA ARG A 413 10.39 -3.29 -9.65
C ARG A 413 9.83 -2.05 -9.00
N ALA A 414 8.71 -2.16 -8.30
CA ALA A 414 8.06 -1.03 -7.63
C ALA A 414 8.91 -0.49 -6.48
N ILE A 415 9.48 -1.37 -5.65
CA ILE A 415 10.37 -1.01 -4.54
C ILE A 415 11.65 -0.33 -5.05
N SER A 416 12.24 -0.86 -6.14
CA SER A 416 13.47 -0.30 -6.70
C SER A 416 13.30 1.13 -7.18
N VAL A 417 12.16 1.45 -7.82
CA VAL A 417 11.87 2.85 -8.17
C VAL A 417 11.71 3.69 -6.90
N GLY A 418 10.94 3.22 -5.92
CA GLY A 418 10.70 3.96 -4.68
C GLY A 418 11.95 4.24 -3.86
N ASP A 419 12.87 3.28 -3.75
CA ASP A 419 14.17 3.42 -3.05
C ASP A 419 15.11 4.35 -3.81
N ALA A 420 15.16 4.21 -5.15
CA ALA A 420 15.92 5.11 -6.01
C ALA A 420 15.42 6.56 -5.96
N VAL A 421 14.10 6.78 -5.82
CA VAL A 421 13.54 8.13 -5.60
C VAL A 421 14.12 8.75 -4.34
N PHE A 422 14.11 8.04 -3.23
CA PHE A 422 14.65 8.56 -1.98
C PHE A 422 16.16 8.86 -2.10
N THR A 423 16.92 7.90 -2.64
CA THR A 423 18.37 8.06 -2.83
C THR A 423 18.69 9.24 -3.73
N SER A 424 17.95 9.39 -4.85
CA SER A 424 18.16 10.52 -5.79
C SER A 424 17.85 11.89 -5.15
N ILE A 425 16.86 11.96 -4.24
CA ILE A 425 16.57 13.20 -3.51
C ILE A 425 17.73 13.55 -2.57
N GLU A 426 18.32 12.55 -1.90
CA GLU A 426 19.41 12.77 -0.94
C GLU A 426 20.74 13.17 -1.61
N ASP A 427 21.09 12.52 -2.73
CA ASP A 427 22.40 12.72 -3.38
C ASP A 427 22.36 13.63 -4.61
N GLY A 428 21.16 13.96 -5.11
CA GLY A 428 20.96 14.78 -6.31
C GLY A 428 21.38 14.12 -7.62
N GLN A 429 21.56 12.77 -7.63
CA GLN A 429 22.07 12.04 -8.78
C GLN A 429 20.99 11.17 -9.44
N VAL A 430 21.22 10.84 -10.72
CA VAL A 430 20.47 9.82 -11.42
C VAL A 430 20.86 8.44 -10.86
N GLN A 431 19.87 7.66 -10.46
CA GLN A 431 20.06 6.31 -9.96
C GLN A 431 19.94 5.29 -11.10
N ASP A 432 20.95 4.43 -11.23
CA ASP A 432 20.99 3.35 -12.23
C ASP A 432 20.47 2.04 -11.60
N LEU A 433 19.36 1.53 -12.15
CA LEU A 433 18.73 0.30 -11.69
C LEU A 433 19.04 -0.91 -12.57
N THR A 434 19.81 -0.76 -13.66
CA THR A 434 20.02 -1.80 -14.67
C THR A 434 20.66 -3.08 -14.09
N SER A 435 21.52 -2.95 -13.09
CA SER A 435 22.17 -4.08 -12.40
C SER A 435 21.25 -4.83 -11.43
N PHE A 436 20.11 -4.25 -11.08
CA PHE A 436 19.16 -4.80 -10.10
C PHE A 436 17.96 -5.50 -10.76
N MET A 437 17.71 -5.20 -12.04
CA MET A 437 16.54 -5.70 -12.77
C MET A 437 16.85 -6.98 -13.53
N ARG A 438 15.94 -7.96 -13.43
CA ARG A 438 15.92 -9.16 -14.26
C ARG A 438 15.03 -8.96 -15.47
#